data_cfb2edfffb0322ab5261ce78e6fa20f4
#
_entry.id   cfb2edfffb0322ab5261ce78e6fa20f4
#
_cell.length_a   1.000
_cell.length_b   1.000
_cell.length_c   1.000
_cell.angle_alpha   90.00
_cell.angle_beta   90.00
_cell.angle_gamma   90.00
#
_symmetry.space_group_name_H-M   'P 1'
#
loop_
_entity.id
_entity.type
_entity.pdbx_description
1 polymer ?
#
loop_
_entity_poly.entity_id
_entity_poly.type
_entity_poly.pdbx_seq_one_letter_code
_entity_poly.pdbx_strand_id
1 'polypeptide(L)'
;METHEGCVQKKDDMNMIYEDLTWADVVVFASPEYWGTFTAELKTAIDRMFGWFNLGENFGAKKDCALLMTARGDDYSMAIGQYNIFTQFLQWNDLGMVLGRNNEDEAKKLGESIR
;
A
#
# COMPACT_ATOMS: atom_id res chain seq x y z
N MET A 1 22.91 4.62 0.33
CA MET A 1 22.00 5.71 -0.01
C MET A 1 22.58 7.05 0.38
N GLU A 2 22.71 7.94 -0.56
CA GLU A 2 23.43 9.19 -0.32
C GLU A 2 22.53 10.40 -0.12
N THR A 3 21.22 10.23 -0.19
CA THR A 3 20.32 11.38 -0.05
C THR A 3 19.44 11.20 1.17
N HIS A 4 19.00 12.32 1.71
CA HIS A 4 18.05 12.34 2.81
C HIS A 4 16.62 12.13 2.33
N GLU A 5 16.41 11.89 1.06
CA GLU A 5 15.10 11.69 0.47
C GLU A 5 14.67 10.23 0.45
N GLY A 6 15.53 9.32 0.90
CA GLY A 6 15.21 7.91 0.95
C GLY A 6 15.36 7.15 -0.35
N CYS A 7 15.58 7.84 -1.45
CA CYS A 7 15.74 7.23 -2.76
C CYS A 7 16.62 8.10 -3.64
N VAL A 8 17.49 7.46 -4.44
CA VAL A 8 18.41 8.20 -5.30
C VAL A 8 17.77 8.68 -6.60
N GLN A 9 16.62 8.14 -6.97
CA GLN A 9 15.93 8.52 -8.20
C GLN A 9 15.03 9.72 -7.93
N LYS A 10 15.53 10.91 -8.21
CA LYS A 10 14.82 12.15 -7.88
C LYS A 10 13.88 12.66 -8.98
N LYS A 11 13.91 12.04 -10.16
CA LYS A 11 13.14 12.52 -11.31
C LYS A 11 11.77 11.87 -11.43
N ASP A 12 11.44 10.92 -10.57
CA ASP A 12 10.14 10.28 -10.58
C ASP A 12 9.26 10.82 -9.45
N ASP A 13 8.05 10.29 -9.37
CA ASP A 13 7.02 10.81 -8.47
C ASP A 13 7.13 10.28 -7.04
N MET A 14 8.12 9.45 -6.72
CA MET A 14 8.19 8.85 -5.38
C MET A 14 8.40 9.87 -4.27
N ASN A 15 9.10 10.97 -4.54
CA ASN A 15 9.26 11.99 -3.51
C ASN A 15 7.93 12.62 -3.12
N MET A 16 7.02 12.78 -4.09
CA MET A 16 5.65 13.23 -3.80
C MET A 16 4.90 12.21 -2.98
N ILE A 17 5.05 10.93 -3.32
CA ILE A 17 4.43 9.84 -2.57
C ILE A 17 4.98 9.78 -1.16
N TYR A 18 6.27 9.98 -0.98
CA TYR A 18 6.89 10.02 0.34
C TYR A 18 6.29 11.12 1.21
N GLU A 19 6.07 12.29 0.61
CA GLU A 19 5.46 13.40 1.31
C GLU A 19 4.03 13.05 1.75
N ASP A 20 3.25 12.48 0.84
CA ASP A 20 1.89 12.05 1.13
C ASP A 20 1.87 10.98 2.22
N LEU A 21 2.80 10.01 2.17
CA LEU A 21 2.91 8.98 3.19
C LEU A 21 3.18 9.57 4.57
N THR A 22 3.99 10.61 4.63
CA THR A 22 4.31 11.24 5.90
C THR A 22 3.06 11.81 6.57
N TRP A 23 2.17 12.39 5.79
CA TRP A 23 0.96 13.02 6.31
C TRP A 23 -0.24 12.11 6.43
N ALA A 24 -0.27 10.99 5.72
CA ALA A 24 -1.44 10.11 5.69
C ALA A 24 -1.59 9.35 7.00
N ASP A 25 -2.81 9.26 7.49
CA ASP A 25 -3.15 8.39 8.61
C ASP A 25 -3.61 7.03 8.12
N VAL A 26 -4.16 6.98 6.91
CA VAL A 26 -4.68 5.76 6.31
C VAL A 26 -4.12 5.65 4.90
N VAL A 27 -3.63 4.46 4.56
CA VAL A 27 -3.10 4.16 3.22
C VAL A 27 -3.94 3.05 2.61
N VAL A 28 -4.54 3.32 1.47
CA VAL A 28 -5.34 2.32 0.75
C VAL A 28 -4.56 1.86 -0.47
N PHE A 29 -4.33 0.55 -0.56
CA PHE A 29 -3.67 -0.06 -1.70
C PHE A 29 -4.74 -0.58 -2.64
N ALA A 30 -4.77 -0.09 -3.86
CA ALA A 30 -5.77 -0.47 -4.85
C ALA A 30 -5.08 -0.95 -6.12
N SER A 31 -5.46 -2.13 -6.59
CA SER A 31 -4.79 -2.73 -7.75
C SER A 31 -5.66 -3.83 -8.35
N PRO A 32 -5.68 -3.98 -9.68
CA PRO A 32 -6.10 -5.26 -10.25
C PRO A 32 -5.03 -6.32 -9.90
N GLU A 33 -5.46 -7.57 -9.89
CA GLU A 33 -4.53 -8.67 -9.69
C GLU A 33 -4.01 -9.14 -11.05
N TYR A 34 -2.70 -9.13 -11.22
CA TYR A 34 -2.03 -9.65 -12.41
C TYR A 34 -1.07 -10.75 -11.97
N TRP A 35 -1.27 -11.95 -12.54
CA TRP A 35 -0.42 -13.10 -12.22
C TRP A 35 -0.32 -13.36 -10.72
N GLY A 36 -1.44 -13.21 -10.03
CA GLY A 36 -1.54 -13.53 -8.61
C GLY A 36 -1.18 -12.43 -7.65
N THR A 37 -0.69 -11.27 -8.12
CA THR A 37 -0.23 -10.22 -7.23
C THR A 37 -0.61 -8.83 -7.74
N PHE A 38 -0.04 -7.80 -7.16
CA PHE A 38 -0.25 -6.41 -7.54
C PHE A 38 0.31 -6.10 -8.92
N THR A 39 -0.14 -5.00 -9.51
CA THR A 39 0.50 -4.53 -10.75
C THR A 39 1.97 -4.23 -10.48
N ALA A 40 2.78 -4.28 -11.54
CA ALA A 40 4.20 -3.96 -11.43
C ALA A 40 4.39 -2.53 -10.90
N GLU A 41 3.56 -1.60 -11.34
CA GLU A 41 3.64 -0.22 -10.90
C GLU A 41 3.41 -0.09 -9.39
N LEU A 42 2.36 -0.74 -8.87
CA LEU A 42 2.10 -0.68 -7.44
C LEU A 42 3.18 -1.41 -6.65
N LYS A 43 3.60 -2.59 -7.12
CA LYS A 43 4.66 -3.34 -6.44
C LYS A 43 5.96 -2.53 -6.36
N THR A 44 6.29 -1.84 -7.44
CA THR A 44 7.46 -0.97 -7.46
C THR A 44 7.34 0.14 -6.41
N ALA A 45 6.16 0.77 -6.32
CA ALA A 45 5.93 1.79 -5.31
C ALA A 45 6.05 1.24 -3.89
N ILE A 46 5.48 0.05 -3.66
CA ILE A 46 5.58 -0.61 -2.36
C ILE A 46 7.03 -0.88 -1.99
N ASP A 47 7.79 -1.43 -2.93
CA ASP A 47 9.21 -1.73 -2.70
C ASP A 47 10.00 -0.46 -2.38
N ARG A 48 9.67 0.64 -3.04
CA ARG A 48 10.35 1.91 -2.82
C ARG A 48 9.91 2.62 -1.54
N MET A 49 8.80 2.20 -0.94
CA MET A 49 8.41 2.69 0.38
C MET A 49 9.45 2.37 1.45
N PHE A 50 10.30 1.38 1.20
CA PHE A 50 11.38 1.07 2.11
C PHE A 50 12.30 2.29 2.31
N GLY A 51 12.53 3.06 1.24
CA GLY A 51 13.29 4.31 1.36
C GLY A 51 12.62 5.30 2.29
N TRP A 52 11.30 5.47 2.16
CA TRP A 52 10.53 6.33 3.06
C TRP A 52 10.62 5.83 4.50
N PHE A 53 10.44 4.52 4.69
CA PHE A 53 10.42 3.91 6.02
C PHE A 53 11.74 4.15 6.77
N ASN A 54 12.83 4.28 6.04
CA ASN A 54 14.15 4.50 6.62
C ASN A 54 14.50 5.97 6.82
N LEU A 55 13.57 6.90 6.54
CA LEU A 55 13.81 8.32 6.73
C LEU A 55 13.46 8.71 8.17
N GLY A 56 14.48 8.99 8.97
CA GLY A 56 14.30 9.61 10.28
C GLY A 56 13.17 9.04 11.12
N GLU A 57 12.17 9.86 11.38
CA GLU A 57 11.05 9.51 12.24
C GLU A 57 10.01 8.60 11.59
N ASN A 58 10.13 8.32 10.30
CA ASN A 58 9.19 7.41 9.64
C ASN A 58 9.38 5.98 10.10
N PHE A 59 10.55 5.63 10.58
CA PHE A 59 10.79 4.30 11.13
C PHE A 59 9.90 4.12 12.36
N GLY A 60 9.04 3.12 12.30
CA GLY A 60 8.09 2.86 13.38
C GLY A 60 6.82 3.68 13.33
N ALA A 61 6.67 4.58 12.36
CA ALA A 61 5.41 5.31 12.18
C ALA A 61 4.29 4.32 11.86
N LYS A 62 3.19 4.40 12.58
CA LYS A 62 2.09 3.45 12.44
C LYS A 62 0.92 4.10 11.75
N LYS A 63 0.30 3.35 10.85
CA LYS A 63 -0.84 3.82 10.07
C LYS A 63 -1.89 2.74 10.00
N ASP A 64 -3.08 3.14 9.61
CA ASP A 64 -4.10 2.19 9.20
C ASP A 64 -3.98 1.98 7.70
N CYS A 65 -4.39 0.80 7.23
CA CYS A 65 -4.31 0.48 5.81
C CYS A 65 -5.48 -0.40 5.39
N ALA A 66 -5.70 -0.47 4.09
CA ALA A 66 -6.74 -1.30 3.51
C ALA A 66 -6.30 -1.76 2.12
N LEU A 67 -6.92 -2.82 1.64
CA LEU A 67 -6.61 -3.39 0.33
C LEU A 67 -7.87 -3.50 -0.51
N LEU A 68 -7.82 -2.98 -1.73
CA LEU A 68 -8.88 -3.13 -2.72
C LEU A 68 -8.29 -3.81 -3.95
N MET A 69 -8.85 -4.95 -4.35
CA MET A 69 -8.36 -5.67 -5.53
C MET A 69 -9.49 -6.25 -6.35
N THR A 70 -9.26 -6.32 -7.66
CA THR A 70 -10.12 -7.05 -8.59
C THR A 70 -9.28 -8.03 -9.39
N ALA A 71 -9.90 -9.09 -9.88
CA ALA A 71 -9.25 -10.07 -10.73
C ALA A 71 -10.28 -10.79 -11.59
N ARG A 72 -9.83 -11.53 -12.58
CA ARG A 72 -10.72 -12.40 -13.34
C ARG A 72 -11.15 -13.60 -12.52
N GLY A 73 -10.25 -14.14 -11.71
CA GLY A 73 -10.51 -15.29 -10.86
C GLY A 73 -10.87 -14.87 -9.44
N ASP A 74 -10.91 -15.88 -8.57
CA ASP A 74 -11.30 -15.67 -7.18
C ASP A 74 -10.15 -15.90 -6.20
N ASP A 75 -8.96 -16.22 -6.69
CA ASP A 75 -7.84 -16.56 -5.82
C ASP A 75 -6.93 -15.35 -5.63
N TYR A 76 -6.99 -14.77 -4.46
CA TYR A 76 -6.17 -13.61 -4.07
C TYR A 76 -5.10 -13.99 -3.04
N SER A 77 -4.88 -15.29 -2.81
CA SER A 77 -4.04 -15.73 -1.69
C SER A 77 -2.62 -15.20 -1.76
N MET A 78 -2.01 -15.13 -2.94
CA MET A 78 -0.66 -14.62 -3.08
C MET A 78 -0.58 -13.12 -2.75
N ALA A 79 -1.51 -12.35 -3.28
CA ALA A 79 -1.54 -10.91 -3.03
C ALA A 79 -1.82 -10.61 -1.54
N ILE A 80 -2.75 -11.34 -0.94
CA ILE A 80 -3.05 -11.20 0.48
C ILE A 80 -1.82 -11.54 1.31
N GLY A 81 -1.11 -12.61 0.95
CA GLY A 81 0.11 -12.99 1.64
C GLY A 81 1.17 -11.89 1.59
N GLN A 82 1.37 -11.30 0.43
CA GLN A 82 2.32 -10.19 0.29
C GLN A 82 1.88 -8.97 1.08
N TYR A 83 0.61 -8.62 1.01
CA TYR A 83 0.05 -7.50 1.77
C TYR A 83 0.29 -7.71 3.27
N ASN A 84 0.01 -8.90 3.77
CA ASN A 84 0.22 -9.20 5.18
C ASN A 84 1.68 -9.14 5.57
N ILE A 85 2.60 -9.57 4.71
CA ILE A 85 4.02 -9.52 5.00
C ILE A 85 4.47 -8.08 5.24
N PHE A 86 4.17 -7.17 4.31
CA PHE A 86 4.68 -5.82 4.49
C PHE A 86 3.90 -5.02 5.53
N THR A 87 2.61 -5.24 5.70
CA THR A 87 1.85 -4.53 6.73
C THR A 87 2.26 -4.98 8.13
N GLN A 88 2.56 -6.27 8.30
CA GLN A 88 3.04 -6.77 9.59
C GLN A 88 4.45 -6.24 9.88
N PHE A 89 5.30 -6.19 8.86
CA PHE A 89 6.62 -5.62 9.04
C PHE A 89 6.54 -4.16 9.49
N LEU A 90 5.67 -3.39 8.87
CA LEU A 90 5.45 -1.99 9.22
C LEU A 90 4.64 -1.81 10.50
N GLN A 91 3.98 -2.86 10.96
CA GLN A 91 3.06 -2.84 12.10
C GLN A 91 1.88 -1.88 11.85
N TRP A 92 1.42 -1.86 10.62
CA TRP A 92 0.23 -1.10 10.25
C TRP A 92 -1.02 -1.93 10.49
N ASN A 93 -2.09 -1.25 10.87
CA ASN A 93 -3.36 -1.90 11.19
C ASN A 93 -4.22 -2.06 9.94
N ASP A 94 -4.55 -3.30 9.61
CA ASP A 94 -5.42 -3.59 8.46
C ASP A 94 -6.87 -3.32 8.83
N LEU A 95 -7.49 -2.36 8.15
CA LEU A 95 -8.89 -2.01 8.34
C LEU A 95 -9.83 -2.92 7.57
N GLY A 96 -9.33 -3.61 6.55
CA GLY A 96 -10.13 -4.53 5.78
C GLY A 96 -9.65 -4.68 4.36
N MET A 97 -10.20 -5.68 3.68
CA MET A 97 -9.91 -5.98 2.29
C MET A 97 -11.22 -6.09 1.53
N VAL A 98 -11.28 -5.47 0.35
CA VAL A 98 -12.41 -5.64 -0.56
C VAL A 98 -11.86 -6.27 -1.83
N LEU A 99 -12.27 -7.49 -2.09
CA LEU A 99 -11.69 -8.31 -3.15
C LEU A 99 -12.80 -8.74 -4.11
N GLY A 100 -12.51 -8.68 -5.40
CA GLY A 100 -13.43 -9.15 -6.42
C GLY A 100 -14.05 -8.03 -7.23
N ARG A 101 -14.83 -8.42 -8.23
CA ARG A 101 -15.53 -7.48 -9.10
C ARG A 101 -16.87 -7.08 -8.51
N ASN A 102 -17.35 -5.92 -8.92
CA ASN A 102 -18.68 -5.45 -8.55
C ASN A 102 -18.87 -5.35 -7.04
N ASN A 103 -17.81 -4.95 -6.35
CA ASN A 103 -17.83 -4.78 -4.90
C ASN A 103 -17.80 -3.31 -4.50
N GLU A 104 -18.39 -2.44 -5.32
CA GLU A 104 -18.43 -1.00 -5.06
C GLU A 104 -19.10 -0.70 -3.72
N ASP A 105 -20.18 -1.41 -3.39
CA ASP A 105 -20.89 -1.19 -2.13
C ASP A 105 -20.02 -1.53 -0.93
N GLU A 106 -19.25 -2.62 -1.01
CA GLU A 106 -18.35 -3.01 0.06
C GLU A 106 -17.21 -2.00 0.21
N ALA A 107 -16.67 -1.53 -0.91
CA ALA A 107 -15.63 -0.52 -0.89
C ALA A 107 -16.15 0.78 -0.28
N LYS A 108 -17.38 1.16 -0.61
CA LYS A 108 -18.01 2.35 -0.04
C LYS A 108 -18.18 2.22 1.48
N LYS A 109 -18.63 1.07 1.94
CA LYS A 109 -18.79 0.82 3.37
C LYS A 109 -17.46 0.91 4.10
N LEU A 110 -16.40 0.35 3.52
CA LEU A 110 -15.08 0.42 4.08
C LEU A 110 -14.63 1.89 4.17
N GLY A 111 -14.82 2.65 3.10
CA GLY A 111 -14.47 4.07 3.09
C GLY A 111 -15.22 4.86 4.15
N GLU A 112 -16.50 4.57 4.32
CA GLU A 112 -17.32 5.25 5.33
C GLU A 112 -16.87 4.92 6.75
N SER A 113 -16.24 3.78 6.98
CA SER A 113 -15.74 3.41 8.29
C SER A 113 -14.43 4.11 8.66
N ILE A 114 -13.77 4.72 7.68
CA ILE A 114 -12.50 5.42 7.88
C ILE A 114 -12.80 6.88 8.27
N ARG A 115 -12.61 7.19 9.54
CA ARG A 115 -12.94 8.52 10.03
C ARG A 115 -11.89 9.03 11.00
#